data_d17440670299b6b65deb49f0047366cf
#
_entry.id   d17440670299b6b65deb49f0047366cf
#
_cell.length_a   1.000
_cell.length_b   1.000
_cell.length_c   1.000
_cell.angle_alpha   90.00
_cell.angle_beta   90.00
_cell.angle_gamma   90.00
#
_symmetry.space_group_name_H-M   'P 1'
#
loop_
_entity.id
_entity.type
_entity.pdbx_description
1 polymer ?
#
loop_
_entity_poly.entity_id
_entity_poly.type
_entity_poly.pdbx_seq_one_letter_code
_entity_poly.pdbx_strand_id
1 'polypeptide(L)'
;MQNKIDKISLIIPVYNEEENLRDLYLEITRSLSGLTCGWEMVLVDDGSSDASLSVIREMAAADPRVRYISFARNCGQSAAFAAGFRFAGGDAVVTLDADLQNDPADIPAMLDVYEQGADMVIGWRIRRRDSFVKRCASRFANWVRNRVSRETVRDTGCSLKVMRTEMVRSIPMFTGMHRFLPTLMKLEGARVAEVPVNHRPRSKGVSKYGIWDRAWASAYDLLAVRWMQKRHIGYDVADTNLK
;
A
#
# COMPACT_ATOMS: atom_id res chain seq x y z
N MET A 1 -8.12 -13.27 17.82
CA MET A 1 -9.36 -12.46 17.72
C MET A 1 -9.66 -12.26 16.26
N GLN A 2 -10.91 -12.37 15.83
CA GLN A 2 -11.31 -12.02 14.46
C GLN A 2 -11.36 -10.50 14.32
N ASN A 3 -10.92 -9.97 13.18
CA ASN A 3 -11.02 -8.55 12.87
C ASN A 3 -12.37 -8.31 12.19
N LYS A 4 -13.26 -7.59 12.85
CA LYS A 4 -14.50 -7.16 12.21
C LYS A 4 -14.21 -5.98 11.29
N ILE A 5 -14.75 -6.02 10.06
CA ILE A 5 -14.64 -4.95 9.09
C ILE A 5 -16.06 -4.45 8.77
N ASP A 6 -16.36 -3.22 9.15
CA ASP A 6 -17.59 -2.56 8.72
C ASP A 6 -17.36 -1.76 7.43
N LYS A 7 -16.15 -1.24 7.22
CA LYS A 7 -15.74 -0.49 6.03
C LYS A 7 -14.25 -0.62 5.73
N ILE A 8 -13.90 -0.63 4.44
CA ILE A 8 -12.51 -0.54 3.96
C ILE A 8 -12.27 0.77 3.21
N SER A 9 -11.02 1.27 3.26
CA SER A 9 -10.57 2.42 2.47
C SER A 9 -9.48 1.99 1.49
N LEU A 10 -9.75 2.06 0.19
CA LEU A 10 -8.74 1.84 -0.84
C LEU A 10 -7.93 3.13 -1.01
N ILE A 11 -6.63 3.09 -0.73
CA ILE A 11 -5.72 4.23 -0.86
C ILE A 11 -4.90 4.07 -2.13
N ILE A 12 -5.09 4.98 -3.06
CA ILE A 12 -4.55 4.90 -4.42
C ILE A 12 -3.79 6.19 -4.75
N PRO A 13 -2.45 6.18 -4.67
CA PRO A 13 -1.62 7.28 -5.16
C PRO A 13 -1.75 7.42 -6.68
N VAL A 14 -1.95 8.64 -7.14
CA VAL A 14 -2.11 8.98 -8.56
C VAL A 14 -1.07 10.03 -8.93
N TYR A 15 -0.33 9.78 -10.01
CA TYR A 15 0.55 10.79 -10.63
C TYR A 15 0.65 10.56 -12.14
N ASN A 16 -0.06 11.36 -12.92
CA ASN A 16 -0.17 11.25 -14.39
C ASN A 16 -0.63 9.85 -14.82
N GLU A 17 -1.85 9.48 -14.44
CA GLU A 17 -2.48 8.19 -14.72
C GLU A 17 -3.89 8.34 -15.35
N GLU A 18 -4.15 9.45 -16.05
CA GLU A 18 -5.47 9.78 -16.63
C GLU A 18 -6.10 8.65 -17.44
N GLU A 19 -5.26 7.89 -18.16
CA GLU A 19 -5.70 6.80 -19.05
C GLU A 19 -6.15 5.55 -18.28
N ASN A 20 -5.73 5.39 -17.01
CA ASN A 20 -5.96 4.19 -16.21
C ASN A 20 -7.12 4.34 -15.20
N LEU A 21 -7.42 5.57 -14.78
CA LEU A 21 -8.31 5.82 -13.62
C LEU A 21 -9.72 5.28 -13.81
N ARG A 22 -10.32 5.44 -14.99
CA ARG A 22 -11.69 4.97 -15.26
C ARG A 22 -11.77 3.45 -15.29
N ASP A 23 -10.79 2.81 -15.93
CA ASP A 23 -10.70 1.34 -15.98
C ASP A 23 -10.51 0.78 -14.56
N LEU A 24 -9.61 1.38 -13.78
CA LEU A 24 -9.37 0.99 -12.39
C LEU A 24 -10.64 1.10 -11.52
N TYR A 25 -11.38 2.20 -11.64
CA TYR A 25 -12.65 2.38 -10.94
C TYR A 25 -13.66 1.28 -11.27
N LEU A 26 -13.80 0.96 -12.55
CA LEU A 26 -14.72 -0.10 -13.00
C LEU A 26 -14.29 -1.48 -12.48
N GLU A 27 -13.00 -1.78 -12.50
CA GLU A 27 -12.47 -3.04 -11.98
C GLU A 27 -12.70 -3.15 -10.46
N ILE A 28 -12.41 -2.09 -9.69
CA ILE A 28 -12.62 -2.07 -8.25
C ILE A 28 -14.10 -2.25 -7.93
N THR A 29 -14.97 -1.47 -8.57
CA THR A 29 -16.43 -1.55 -8.34
C THR A 29 -16.95 -2.94 -8.60
N ARG A 30 -16.50 -3.59 -9.69
CA ARG A 30 -16.89 -4.97 -10.03
C ARG A 30 -16.35 -5.97 -9.00
N SER A 31 -15.08 -5.86 -8.62
CA SER A 31 -14.43 -6.81 -7.72
C SER A 31 -15.00 -6.75 -6.29
N LEU A 32 -15.46 -5.58 -5.86
CA LEU A 32 -15.98 -5.38 -4.51
C LEU A 32 -17.52 -5.43 -4.43
N SER A 33 -18.22 -5.69 -5.52
CA SER A 33 -19.69 -5.72 -5.56
C SER A 33 -20.31 -6.79 -4.65
N GLY A 34 -19.59 -7.86 -4.34
CA GLY A 34 -20.02 -8.96 -3.46
C GLY A 34 -19.59 -8.82 -2.00
N LEU A 35 -18.89 -7.74 -1.61
CA LEU A 35 -18.48 -7.54 -0.23
C LEU A 35 -19.68 -7.19 0.65
N THR A 36 -19.68 -7.72 1.86
CA THR A 36 -20.68 -7.41 2.89
C THR A 36 -20.38 -6.13 3.66
N CYS A 37 -19.10 -5.70 3.68
CA CYS A 37 -18.68 -4.44 4.27
C CYS A 37 -18.76 -3.27 3.27
N GLY A 38 -18.91 -2.04 3.80
CA GLY A 38 -18.79 -0.84 2.98
C GLY A 38 -17.37 -0.62 2.45
N TRP A 39 -17.25 0.20 1.40
CA TRP A 39 -15.95 0.61 0.91
C TRP A 39 -15.94 2.06 0.41
N GLU A 40 -14.78 2.67 0.45
CA GLU A 40 -14.48 3.95 -0.19
C GLU A 40 -13.15 3.86 -0.95
N MET A 41 -13.03 4.69 -1.98
CA MET A 41 -11.80 4.86 -2.76
C MET A 41 -11.26 6.26 -2.51
N VAL A 42 -10.07 6.35 -1.91
CA VAL A 42 -9.36 7.61 -1.65
C VAL A 42 -8.23 7.75 -2.67
N LEU A 43 -8.49 8.51 -3.72
CA LEU A 43 -7.52 8.84 -4.76
C LEU A 43 -6.66 10.01 -4.27
N VAL A 44 -5.33 9.82 -4.20
CA VAL A 44 -4.41 10.87 -3.77
C VAL A 44 -3.61 11.33 -4.99
N ASP A 45 -4.03 12.45 -5.58
CA ASP A 45 -3.33 13.09 -6.68
C ASP A 45 -2.07 13.79 -6.19
N ASP A 46 -0.92 13.26 -6.57
CA ASP A 46 0.41 13.73 -6.18
C ASP A 46 0.91 14.84 -7.12
N GLY A 47 0.06 15.82 -7.38
CA GLY A 47 0.40 16.97 -8.23
C GLY A 47 0.56 16.60 -9.70
N SER A 48 -0.40 15.86 -10.26
CA SER A 48 -0.40 15.48 -11.69
C SER A 48 -0.42 16.71 -12.61
N SER A 49 0.23 16.57 -13.75
CA SER A 49 0.29 17.59 -14.80
C SER A 49 -0.59 17.28 -16.03
N ASP A 50 -1.15 16.07 -16.06
CA ASP A 50 -2.13 15.62 -17.07
C ASP A 50 -3.58 15.84 -16.59
N ALA A 51 -4.56 15.23 -17.24
CA ALA A 51 -5.97 15.35 -16.87
C ALA A 51 -6.39 14.46 -15.67
N SER A 52 -5.46 13.78 -14.96
CA SER A 52 -5.77 12.88 -13.83
C SER A 52 -6.68 13.55 -12.80
N LEU A 53 -6.36 14.77 -12.34
CA LEU A 53 -7.16 15.47 -11.34
C LEU A 53 -8.57 15.81 -11.85
N SER A 54 -8.74 16.14 -13.13
CA SER A 54 -10.05 16.38 -13.73
C SER A 54 -10.90 15.12 -13.72
N VAL A 55 -10.30 13.99 -14.14
CA VAL A 55 -10.96 12.68 -14.14
C VAL A 55 -11.38 12.26 -12.71
N ILE A 56 -10.50 12.47 -11.73
CA ILE A 56 -10.79 12.19 -10.32
C ILE A 56 -11.99 13.01 -9.83
N ARG A 57 -12.05 14.30 -10.13
CA ARG A 57 -13.16 15.17 -9.73
C ARG A 57 -14.49 14.74 -10.36
N GLU A 58 -14.48 14.36 -11.62
CA GLU A 58 -15.67 13.85 -12.31
C GLU A 58 -16.16 12.55 -11.65
N MET A 59 -15.24 11.61 -11.34
CA MET A 59 -15.58 10.37 -10.65
C MET A 59 -16.15 10.63 -9.25
N ALA A 60 -15.56 11.55 -8.48
CA ALA A 60 -16.03 11.91 -7.15
C ALA A 60 -17.39 12.62 -7.17
N ALA A 61 -17.69 13.37 -8.23
CA ALA A 61 -19.03 13.99 -8.41
C ALA A 61 -20.10 12.94 -8.76
N ALA A 62 -19.72 11.85 -9.43
CA ALA A 62 -20.63 10.80 -9.86
C ALA A 62 -20.88 9.72 -8.80
N ASP A 63 -19.91 9.46 -7.91
CA ASP A 63 -19.98 8.40 -6.89
C ASP A 63 -19.45 8.91 -5.53
N PRO A 64 -20.31 9.02 -4.48
CA PRO A 64 -19.91 9.50 -3.15
C PRO A 64 -18.90 8.58 -2.44
N ARG A 65 -18.69 7.36 -2.91
CA ARG A 65 -17.64 6.47 -2.41
C ARG A 65 -16.24 6.88 -2.90
N VAL A 66 -16.15 7.65 -3.98
CA VAL A 66 -14.89 8.19 -4.51
C VAL A 66 -14.59 9.49 -3.78
N ARG A 67 -13.49 9.51 -3.07
CA ARG A 67 -12.96 10.66 -2.36
C ARG A 67 -11.58 10.98 -2.90
N TYR A 68 -11.13 12.21 -2.77
CA TYR A 68 -9.79 12.56 -3.24
C TYR A 68 -9.08 13.56 -2.34
N ILE A 69 -7.75 13.55 -2.45
CA ILE A 69 -6.82 14.53 -1.92
C ILE A 69 -5.96 14.96 -3.10
N SER A 70 -5.73 16.25 -3.29
CA SER A 70 -4.82 16.74 -4.34
C SER A 70 -3.72 17.57 -3.72
N PHE A 71 -2.47 17.26 -4.07
CA PHE A 71 -1.29 18.00 -3.64
C PHE A 71 -1.01 19.14 -4.60
N ALA A 72 -0.49 20.26 -4.07
CA ALA A 72 -0.11 21.41 -4.88
C ALA A 72 1.11 21.15 -5.80
N ARG A 73 1.89 20.10 -5.48
CA ARG A 73 3.06 19.66 -6.26
C ARG A 73 3.34 18.18 -5.98
N ASN A 74 4.16 17.55 -6.81
CA ASN A 74 4.62 16.19 -6.55
C ASN A 74 5.44 16.12 -5.25
N CYS A 75 4.98 15.28 -4.31
CA CYS A 75 5.60 15.01 -3.01
C CYS A 75 6.04 13.56 -2.88
N GLY A 76 5.72 12.72 -3.85
CA GLY A 76 6.09 11.30 -3.93
C GLY A 76 5.09 10.35 -3.28
N GLN A 77 5.15 9.10 -3.72
CA GLN A 77 4.20 8.03 -3.35
C GLN A 77 4.05 7.85 -1.83
N SER A 78 5.14 8.02 -1.05
CA SER A 78 5.06 7.88 0.41
C SER A 78 4.23 8.97 1.05
N ALA A 79 4.31 10.20 0.55
CA ALA A 79 3.47 11.31 1.01
C ALA A 79 2.00 11.07 0.67
N ALA A 80 1.72 10.53 -0.52
CA ALA A 80 0.38 10.17 -0.94
C ALA A 80 -0.22 9.07 -0.05
N PHE A 81 0.54 8.02 0.27
CA PHE A 81 0.09 7.01 1.23
C PHE A 81 -0.13 7.61 2.63
N ALA A 82 0.79 8.42 3.13
CA ALA A 82 0.65 9.06 4.44
C ALA A 82 -0.62 9.91 4.55
N ALA A 83 -0.91 10.71 3.52
CA ALA A 83 -2.16 11.48 3.44
C ALA A 83 -3.38 10.56 3.38
N GLY A 84 -3.36 9.54 2.52
CA GLY A 84 -4.44 8.56 2.41
C GLY A 84 -4.73 7.85 3.74
N PHE A 85 -3.72 7.37 4.44
CA PHE A 85 -3.87 6.71 5.74
C PHE A 85 -4.45 7.64 6.80
N ARG A 86 -4.05 8.92 6.80
CA ARG A 86 -4.57 9.92 7.74
C ARG A 86 -6.07 10.16 7.56
N PHE A 87 -6.57 10.18 6.32
CA PHE A 87 -7.95 10.49 5.98
C PHE A 87 -8.83 9.28 5.69
N ALA A 88 -8.28 8.06 5.73
CA ALA A 88 -9.06 6.82 5.57
C ALA A 88 -10.19 6.76 6.60
N GLY A 89 -11.39 6.39 6.17
CA GLY A 89 -12.56 6.28 7.06
C GLY A 89 -12.92 4.84 7.43
N GLY A 90 -12.22 3.85 6.87
CA GLY A 90 -12.48 2.43 7.09
C GLY A 90 -11.64 1.82 8.23
N ASP A 91 -12.06 0.67 8.72
CA ASP A 91 -11.38 -0.12 9.75
C ASP A 91 -10.07 -0.72 9.22
N ALA A 92 -10.05 -1.03 7.95
CA ALA A 92 -8.87 -1.46 7.23
C ALA A 92 -8.59 -0.57 6.01
N VAL A 93 -7.32 -0.33 5.73
CA VAL A 93 -6.84 0.31 4.50
C VAL A 93 -6.34 -0.75 3.53
N VAL A 94 -6.66 -0.58 2.26
CA VAL A 94 -6.15 -1.38 1.15
C VAL A 94 -5.31 -0.46 0.27
N THR A 95 -4.02 -0.75 0.10
CA THR A 95 -3.17 0.01 -0.83
C THR A 95 -3.15 -0.62 -2.21
N LEU A 96 -3.19 0.19 -3.25
CA LEU A 96 -3.20 -0.22 -4.65
C LEU A 96 -2.52 0.84 -5.51
N ASP A 97 -1.76 0.44 -6.52
CA ASP A 97 -1.22 1.38 -7.53
C ASP A 97 -2.26 1.65 -8.62
N ALA A 98 -2.21 2.85 -9.22
CA ALA A 98 -3.16 3.27 -10.26
C ALA A 98 -2.88 2.69 -11.66
N ASP A 99 -1.81 1.92 -11.84
CA ASP A 99 -1.28 1.48 -13.14
C ASP A 99 -1.86 0.15 -13.66
N LEU A 100 -2.93 -0.37 -13.03
CA LEU A 100 -3.64 -1.61 -13.37
C LEU A 100 -2.78 -2.89 -13.29
N GLN A 101 -1.59 -2.85 -12.68
CA GLN A 101 -0.75 -4.03 -12.53
C GLN A 101 -1.26 -4.98 -11.43
N ASN A 102 -1.86 -4.44 -10.38
CA ASN A 102 -2.53 -5.23 -9.35
C ASN A 102 -3.95 -5.59 -9.80
N ASP A 103 -4.39 -6.77 -9.44
CA ASP A 103 -5.76 -7.21 -9.71
C ASP A 103 -6.66 -6.92 -8.51
N PRO A 104 -7.66 -6.01 -8.62
CA PRO A 104 -8.59 -5.76 -7.52
C PRO A 104 -9.41 -7.01 -7.12
N ALA A 105 -9.53 -8.01 -7.99
CA ALA A 105 -10.20 -9.27 -7.70
C ALA A 105 -9.53 -10.11 -6.61
N ASP A 106 -8.26 -9.81 -6.28
CA ASP A 106 -7.54 -10.48 -5.19
C ASP A 106 -7.90 -9.89 -3.80
N ILE A 107 -8.53 -8.70 -3.75
CA ILE A 107 -8.86 -8.01 -2.48
C ILE A 107 -9.76 -8.85 -1.56
N PRO A 108 -10.87 -9.46 -2.03
CA PRO A 108 -11.73 -10.25 -1.15
C PRO A 108 -10.98 -11.38 -0.43
N ALA A 109 -10.15 -12.15 -1.14
CA ALA A 109 -9.35 -13.22 -0.53
C ALA A 109 -8.34 -12.70 0.50
N MET A 110 -7.80 -11.48 0.32
CA MET A 110 -6.93 -10.86 1.31
C MET A 110 -7.71 -10.37 2.54
N LEU A 111 -8.94 -9.90 2.36
CA LEU A 111 -9.82 -9.52 3.47
C LEU A 111 -10.20 -10.73 4.31
N ASP A 112 -10.47 -11.90 3.70
CA ASP A 112 -10.74 -13.14 4.42
C ASP A 112 -9.59 -13.51 5.38
N VAL A 113 -8.32 -13.36 4.92
CA VAL A 113 -7.13 -13.62 5.76
C VAL A 113 -6.98 -12.55 6.84
N TYR A 114 -7.29 -11.31 6.53
CA TYR A 114 -7.29 -10.22 7.52
C TYR A 114 -8.32 -10.47 8.63
N GLU A 115 -9.54 -10.87 8.29
CA GLU A 115 -10.61 -11.19 9.27
C GLU A 115 -10.26 -12.37 10.17
N GLN A 116 -9.46 -13.34 9.68
CA GLN A 116 -8.93 -14.44 10.49
C GLN A 116 -7.93 -13.99 11.56
N GLY A 117 -7.62 -12.69 11.60
CA GLY A 117 -6.89 -12.08 12.69
C GLY A 117 -5.49 -11.58 12.31
N ALA A 118 -5.12 -11.51 11.04
CA ALA A 118 -3.92 -10.80 10.61
C ALA A 118 -4.13 -9.29 10.73
N ASP A 119 -3.12 -8.54 11.17
CA ASP A 119 -3.16 -7.08 11.26
C ASP A 119 -2.67 -6.43 9.97
N MET A 120 -1.92 -7.20 9.17
CA MET A 120 -1.49 -6.85 7.82
C MET A 120 -1.49 -8.08 6.93
N VAL A 121 -2.04 -7.97 5.73
CA VAL A 121 -1.97 -8.98 4.67
C VAL A 121 -1.28 -8.38 3.46
N ILE A 122 -0.28 -9.07 2.93
CA ILE A 122 0.54 -8.62 1.80
C ILE A 122 0.33 -9.57 0.64
N GLY A 123 0.06 -9.00 -0.53
CA GLY A 123 0.11 -9.77 -1.76
C GLY A 123 1.55 -10.17 -2.12
N TRP A 124 1.79 -11.44 -2.50
CA TRP A 124 3.04 -11.80 -3.15
C TRP A 124 2.77 -12.28 -4.58
N ARG A 125 3.51 -11.70 -5.54
CA ARG A 125 3.28 -11.90 -6.97
C ARG A 125 3.87 -13.24 -7.44
N ILE A 126 3.00 -14.20 -7.77
CA ILE A 126 3.40 -15.56 -8.16
C ILE A 126 4.18 -15.56 -9.48
N ARG A 127 3.72 -14.81 -10.48
CA ARG A 127 4.28 -14.79 -11.83
C ARG A 127 4.82 -13.43 -12.20
N ARG A 128 6.06 -13.14 -11.78
CA ARG A 128 6.79 -11.96 -12.26
C ARG A 128 7.29 -12.20 -13.68
N ARG A 129 6.75 -11.46 -14.65
CA ARG A 129 7.25 -11.45 -16.04
C ARG A 129 8.45 -10.51 -16.24
N ASP A 130 9.36 -10.45 -15.27
CA ASP A 130 10.58 -9.67 -15.37
C ASP A 130 11.67 -10.42 -16.13
N SER A 131 12.57 -9.68 -16.81
CA SER A 131 13.76 -10.28 -17.43
C SER A 131 14.63 -10.98 -16.37
N PHE A 132 15.40 -11.98 -16.80
CA PHE A 132 16.25 -12.78 -15.91
C PHE A 132 17.17 -11.89 -15.05
N VAL A 133 17.81 -10.86 -15.66
CA VAL A 133 18.69 -9.91 -14.97
C VAL A 133 17.94 -9.12 -13.90
N LYS A 134 16.75 -8.60 -14.21
CA LYS A 134 15.90 -7.89 -13.23
C LYS A 134 15.47 -8.80 -12.08
N ARG A 135 15.18 -10.08 -12.35
CA ARG A 135 14.86 -11.07 -11.30
C ARG A 135 16.03 -11.32 -10.37
N CYS A 136 17.24 -11.53 -10.89
CA CYS A 136 18.44 -11.74 -10.08
C CYS A 136 18.76 -10.50 -9.23
N ALA A 137 18.75 -9.31 -9.80
CA ALA A 137 18.98 -8.05 -9.08
C ALA A 137 17.91 -7.84 -7.97
N SER A 138 16.64 -8.10 -8.27
CA SER A 138 15.55 -8.00 -7.28
C SER A 138 15.69 -9.04 -6.15
N ARG A 139 16.10 -10.27 -6.46
CA ARG A 139 16.35 -11.32 -5.44
C ARG A 139 17.52 -10.94 -4.54
N PHE A 140 18.61 -10.43 -5.11
CA PHE A 140 19.75 -9.96 -4.32
C PHE A 140 19.38 -8.77 -3.44
N ALA A 141 18.69 -7.76 -3.97
CA ALA A 141 18.23 -6.61 -3.20
C ALA A 141 17.25 -7.02 -2.08
N ASN A 142 16.35 -7.96 -2.34
CA ASN A 142 15.47 -8.53 -1.32
C ASN A 142 16.24 -9.31 -0.25
N TRP A 143 17.24 -10.08 -0.65
CA TRP A 143 18.11 -10.82 0.29
C TRP A 143 18.87 -9.87 1.22
N VAL A 144 19.51 -8.83 0.67
CA VAL A 144 20.20 -7.79 1.47
C VAL A 144 19.23 -7.13 2.44
N ARG A 145 18.07 -6.68 1.95
CA ARG A 145 17.04 -6.06 2.79
C ARG A 145 16.59 -7.00 3.90
N ASN A 146 16.21 -8.23 3.58
CA ASN A 146 15.73 -9.21 4.55
C ASN A 146 16.81 -9.53 5.59
N ARG A 147 18.07 -9.59 5.18
CA ARG A 147 19.21 -9.83 6.10
C ARG A 147 19.44 -8.66 7.07
N VAL A 148 19.30 -7.42 6.60
CA VAL A 148 19.52 -6.22 7.40
C VAL A 148 18.31 -5.89 8.26
N SER A 149 17.10 -5.87 7.69
CA SER A 149 15.85 -5.57 8.42
C SER A 149 15.25 -6.77 9.15
N ARG A 150 15.87 -7.97 9.05
CA ARG A 150 15.33 -9.24 9.61
C ARG A 150 13.89 -9.52 9.13
N GLU A 151 13.58 -9.11 7.91
CA GLU A 151 12.27 -9.29 7.32
C GLU A 151 12.14 -10.69 6.71
N THR A 152 10.96 -11.29 6.87
CA THR A 152 10.66 -12.64 6.36
C THR A 152 9.70 -12.63 5.17
N VAL A 153 9.16 -11.46 4.83
CA VAL A 153 8.17 -11.29 3.75
C VAL A 153 8.82 -11.54 2.39
N ARG A 154 8.16 -12.34 1.55
CA ARG A 154 8.65 -12.75 0.22
C ARG A 154 8.67 -11.60 -0.78
N ASP A 155 7.63 -10.76 -0.78
CA ASP A 155 7.47 -9.66 -1.75
C ASP A 155 7.01 -8.35 -1.09
N THR A 156 7.93 -7.69 -0.39
CA THR A 156 7.63 -6.38 0.24
C THR A 156 7.30 -5.28 -0.77
N GLY A 157 7.68 -5.49 -2.05
CA GLY A 157 7.45 -4.54 -3.15
C GLY A 157 6.07 -4.64 -3.80
N CYS A 158 5.23 -5.58 -3.40
CA CYS A 158 3.85 -5.61 -3.86
C CYS A 158 3.09 -4.43 -3.23
N SER A 159 2.42 -3.63 -4.07
CA SER A 159 1.63 -2.49 -3.58
C SER A 159 0.29 -2.91 -2.99
N LEU A 160 -0.24 -4.07 -3.40
CA LEU A 160 -1.50 -4.59 -2.85
C LEU A 160 -1.29 -5.12 -1.44
N LYS A 161 -1.81 -4.39 -0.45
CA LYS A 161 -1.73 -4.71 0.98
C LYS A 161 -3.03 -4.34 1.66
N VAL A 162 -3.45 -5.14 2.63
CA VAL A 162 -4.54 -4.84 3.57
C VAL A 162 -3.90 -4.60 4.94
N MET A 163 -4.24 -3.51 5.61
CA MET A 163 -3.64 -3.14 6.90
C MET A 163 -4.69 -2.57 7.84
N ARG A 164 -4.56 -2.83 9.12
CA ARG A 164 -5.39 -2.20 10.16
C ARG A 164 -5.16 -0.69 10.17
N THR A 165 -6.22 0.08 9.98
CA THR A 165 -6.15 1.55 9.85
C THR A 165 -5.51 2.20 11.05
N GLU A 166 -5.88 1.79 12.26
CA GLU A 166 -5.34 2.32 13.50
C GLU A 166 -3.83 2.11 13.60
N MET A 167 -3.35 0.89 13.31
CA MET A 167 -1.92 0.58 13.36
C MET A 167 -1.12 1.31 12.29
N VAL A 168 -1.63 1.41 11.05
CA VAL A 168 -0.89 2.09 9.99
C VAL A 168 -0.77 3.60 10.23
N ARG A 169 -1.68 4.18 11.02
CA ARG A 169 -1.60 5.59 11.45
C ARG A 169 -0.54 5.84 12.52
N SER A 170 -0.20 4.84 13.34
CA SER A 170 0.80 4.98 14.39
C SER A 170 2.24 4.84 13.90
N ILE A 171 2.46 4.23 12.73
CA ILE A 171 3.82 4.04 12.21
C ILE A 171 4.48 5.38 11.78
N PRO A 172 5.81 5.50 11.95
CA PRO A 172 6.52 6.70 11.52
C PRO A 172 6.50 6.86 9.99
N MET A 173 6.08 8.04 9.53
CA MET A 173 5.98 8.37 8.10
C MET A 173 7.25 9.09 7.63
N PHE A 174 7.92 8.55 6.61
CA PHE A 174 9.09 9.14 5.96
C PHE A 174 9.13 8.80 4.47
N THR A 175 9.92 9.53 3.70
CA THR A 175 10.08 9.28 2.26
C THR A 175 10.68 7.89 2.03
N GLY A 176 10.06 7.06 1.20
CA GLY A 176 10.49 5.68 0.95
C GLY A 176 9.84 4.62 1.86
N MET A 177 9.08 5.02 2.91
CA MET A 177 8.51 4.13 3.92
C MET A 177 7.59 3.04 3.34
N HIS A 178 6.91 3.32 2.22
CA HIS A 178 5.99 2.37 1.58
C HIS A 178 6.62 1.00 1.27
N ARG A 179 7.97 0.95 1.13
CA ARG A 179 8.75 -0.28 0.90
C ARG A 179 8.99 -1.07 2.18
N PHE A 180 8.84 -0.43 3.34
CA PHE A 180 9.12 -0.98 4.66
C PHE A 180 7.87 -1.12 5.53
N LEU A 181 6.69 -0.89 4.97
CA LEU A 181 5.41 -1.03 5.69
C LEU A 181 5.32 -2.34 6.50
N PRO A 182 5.70 -3.53 5.95
CA PRO A 182 5.66 -4.75 6.74
C PRO A 182 6.56 -4.70 7.98
N THR A 183 7.76 -4.18 7.82
CA THR A 183 8.73 -4.07 8.92
C THR A 183 8.24 -3.06 9.96
N LEU A 184 7.72 -1.93 9.54
CA LEU A 184 7.20 -0.88 10.43
C LEU A 184 5.95 -1.37 11.18
N MET A 185 5.02 -2.04 10.50
CA MET A 185 3.84 -2.64 11.14
C MET A 185 4.24 -3.72 12.17
N LYS A 186 5.26 -4.53 11.89
CA LYS A 186 5.77 -5.52 12.85
C LYS A 186 6.39 -4.86 14.09
N LEU A 187 6.98 -3.67 13.99
CA LEU A 187 7.46 -2.92 15.15
C LEU A 187 6.31 -2.55 16.09
N GLU A 188 5.15 -2.23 15.54
CA GLU A 188 3.92 -1.97 16.29
C GLU A 188 3.21 -3.27 16.74
N GLY A 189 3.85 -4.43 16.62
CA GLY A 189 3.29 -5.71 17.06
C GLY A 189 2.34 -6.38 16.06
N ALA A 190 2.26 -5.91 14.80
CA ALA A 190 1.34 -6.47 13.81
C ALA A 190 1.67 -7.93 13.42
N ARG A 191 0.63 -8.75 13.34
CA ARG A 191 0.67 -10.09 12.74
C ARG A 191 0.53 -9.95 11.23
N VAL A 192 1.60 -10.31 10.51
CA VAL A 192 1.70 -10.17 9.06
C VAL A 192 1.50 -11.50 8.38
N ALA A 193 0.55 -11.58 7.45
CA ALA A 193 0.29 -12.72 6.57
C ALA A 193 0.60 -12.40 5.11
N GLU A 194 0.81 -13.42 4.29
CA GLU A 194 1.05 -13.28 2.84
C GLU A 194 0.03 -14.10 2.06
N VAL A 195 -0.52 -13.51 1.00
CA VAL A 195 -1.46 -14.16 0.08
C VAL A 195 -0.91 -14.07 -1.35
N PRO A 196 -0.95 -15.16 -2.11
CA PRO A 196 -0.59 -15.12 -3.52
C PRO A 196 -1.58 -14.25 -4.30
N VAL A 197 -1.06 -13.33 -5.13
CA VAL A 197 -1.86 -12.40 -5.93
C VAL A 197 -1.45 -12.42 -7.40
N ASN A 198 -2.38 -12.07 -8.26
CA ASN A 198 -2.13 -11.86 -9.67
C ASN A 198 -1.30 -10.59 -9.90
N HIS A 199 -0.49 -10.61 -10.94
CA HIS A 199 0.26 -9.44 -11.38
C HIS A 199 0.23 -9.35 -12.89
N ARG A 200 -0.32 -8.26 -13.39
CA ARG A 200 -0.50 -8.01 -14.81
C ARG A 200 0.69 -7.19 -15.36
N PRO A 201 1.03 -7.33 -16.65
CA PRO A 201 1.94 -6.38 -17.28
C PRO A 201 1.30 -4.99 -17.32
N ARG A 202 2.10 -3.94 -17.20
CA ARG A 202 1.62 -2.56 -17.38
C ARG A 202 1.06 -2.43 -18.79
N SER A 203 -0.18 -1.98 -18.90
CA SER A 203 -0.87 -1.80 -20.20
C SER A 203 -0.63 -0.42 -20.80
N LYS A 204 -0.52 0.63 -19.97
CA LYS A 204 -0.39 2.04 -20.37
C LYS A 204 0.60 2.76 -19.43
N GLY A 205 1.17 3.88 -19.89
CA GLY A 205 2.07 4.73 -19.11
C GLY A 205 3.55 4.32 -19.13
N VAL A 206 4.44 5.23 -18.70
CA VAL A 206 5.91 5.07 -18.70
C VAL A 206 6.44 4.95 -17.27
N SER A 207 7.46 4.11 -17.06
CA SER A 207 8.15 4.01 -15.75
C SER A 207 8.90 5.30 -15.44
N LYS A 208 8.51 6.00 -14.37
CA LYS A 208 8.91 7.39 -14.07
C LYS A 208 10.22 7.52 -13.25
N TYR A 209 10.93 6.41 -12.95
CA TYR A 209 12.10 6.45 -12.03
C TYR A 209 13.28 5.62 -12.51
N GLY A 210 14.52 6.15 -12.33
CA GLY A 210 15.77 5.48 -12.58
C GLY A 210 16.08 4.34 -11.58
N ILE A 211 16.84 3.32 -12.02
CA ILE A 211 17.16 2.15 -11.18
C ILE A 211 18.18 2.51 -10.10
N TRP A 212 19.16 3.35 -10.41
CA TRP A 212 20.27 3.69 -9.51
C TRP A 212 19.86 4.62 -8.37
N ASP A 213 19.02 5.64 -8.64
CA ASP A 213 18.54 6.57 -7.62
C ASP A 213 17.70 5.83 -6.56
N ARG A 214 16.93 4.83 -7.02
CA ARG A 214 16.16 3.95 -6.12
C ARG A 214 17.03 3.06 -5.25
N ALA A 215 18.18 2.59 -5.76
CA ALA A 215 19.06 1.69 -5.03
C ALA A 215 19.73 2.39 -3.85
N TRP A 216 20.27 3.59 -4.07
CA TRP A 216 20.93 4.37 -3.01
C TRP A 216 19.94 4.85 -1.94
N ALA A 217 18.81 5.43 -2.35
CA ALA A 217 17.78 5.85 -1.41
C ALA A 217 17.29 4.66 -0.56
N SER A 218 17.06 3.49 -1.20
CA SER A 218 16.62 2.30 -0.47
C SER A 218 17.67 1.76 0.51
N ALA A 219 18.96 1.89 0.21
CA ALA A 219 20.04 1.47 1.12
C ALA A 219 20.11 2.38 2.36
N TYR A 220 19.96 3.69 2.17
CA TYR A 220 19.90 4.66 3.26
C TYR A 220 18.68 4.43 4.15
N ASP A 221 17.50 4.29 3.54
CA ASP A 221 16.26 3.99 4.25
C ASP A 221 16.35 2.68 5.05
N LEU A 222 17.05 1.68 4.50
CA LEU A 222 17.26 0.39 5.18
C LEU A 222 18.07 0.54 6.47
N LEU A 223 19.09 1.40 6.49
CA LEU A 223 19.84 1.70 7.71
C LEU A 223 18.99 2.44 8.73
N ALA A 224 18.15 3.39 8.29
CA ALA A 224 17.22 4.10 9.15
C ALA A 224 16.20 3.14 9.78
N VAL A 225 15.58 2.26 8.99
CA VAL A 225 14.65 1.23 9.49
C VAL A 225 15.36 0.27 10.46
N ARG A 226 16.60 -0.11 10.18
CA ARG A 226 17.40 -0.94 11.10
C ARG A 226 17.68 -0.23 12.41
N TRP A 227 17.95 1.07 12.38
CA TRP A 227 18.11 1.88 13.59
C TRP A 227 16.78 1.95 14.37
N MET A 228 15.64 2.20 13.71
CA MET A 228 14.31 2.18 14.33
C MET A 228 14.04 0.85 15.03
N GLN A 229 14.31 -0.29 14.38
CA GLN A 229 14.15 -1.62 14.97
C GLN A 229 14.97 -1.81 16.27
N LYS A 230 16.15 -1.21 16.36
CA LYS A 230 17.01 -1.31 17.57
C LYS A 230 16.60 -0.33 18.67
N ARG A 231 15.85 0.71 18.33
CA ARG A 231 15.49 1.81 19.23
C ARG A 231 13.99 1.91 19.47
N HIS A 232 13.23 0.96 18.93
CA HIS A 232 11.80 0.89 19.18
C HIS A 232 11.52 0.77 20.67
N ILE A 233 10.57 1.58 21.15
CA ILE A 233 10.13 1.57 22.55
C ILE A 233 8.92 0.64 22.62
N GLY A 234 9.08 -0.52 23.26
CA GLY A 234 7.98 -1.42 23.60
C GLY A 234 7.67 -1.32 25.09
N TYR A 235 6.39 -1.22 25.43
CA TYR A 235 5.91 -1.33 26.80
C TYR A 235 4.51 -1.93 26.82
N ASP A 236 4.21 -2.64 27.89
CA ASP A 236 2.88 -3.16 28.16
C ASP A 236 2.29 -2.37 29.34
N VAL A 237 1.07 -1.88 29.17
CA VAL A 237 0.33 -1.22 30.25
C VAL A 237 -0.32 -2.28 31.11
N ALA A 238 0.18 -2.45 32.36
CA ALA A 238 -0.38 -3.44 33.29
C ALA A 238 -1.70 -2.98 33.92
N ASP A 239 -1.84 -1.68 34.13
CA ASP A 239 -3.05 -1.06 34.69
C ASP A 239 -3.14 0.42 34.32
N THR A 240 -4.36 0.95 34.13
CA THR A 240 -4.63 2.35 33.84
C THR A 240 -6.06 2.74 34.23
N ASN A 241 -6.21 3.97 34.71
CA ASN A 241 -7.51 4.61 34.92
C ASN A 241 -7.84 5.63 33.80
N LEU A 242 -7.03 5.72 32.77
CA LEU A 242 -7.29 6.56 31.59
C LEU A 242 -8.30 5.87 30.68
N LYS A 243 -9.23 6.65 30.15
CA LYS A 243 -10.23 6.26 29.16
C LYS A 243 -9.80 6.67 27.77
#